data_61c6cfee1665107b553412a1af185f1e
#
_entry.id   61c6cfee1665107b553412a1af185f1e
#
_cell.length_a   1.000
_cell.length_b   1.000
_cell.length_c   1.000
_cell.angle_alpha   90.00
_cell.angle_beta   90.00
_cell.angle_gamma   90.00
#
_symmetry.space_group_name_H-M   'P 1'
#
loop_
_entity.id
_entity.type
_entity.pdbx_description
1 polymer ?
#
loop_
_entity_poly.entity_id
_entity_poly.type
_entity_poly.pdbx_seq_one_letter_code
_entity_poly.pdbx_strand_id
1 'polypeptide(L)'
;MLVIRLEDQGVLDTPVRKLVTTSEDLTYLSELGQSWLNKEDEAILVSSDVGQAELLAFANAQVFKEGFLLQYDIGLPIYAGQNGLVVFTGHTKYTGKTMTITYDDGTTVSYGMLDSLAQLPYTTVQANDLIGMKEAGQLYLSIEKGKTHYNLEQIVQWLESTTTDEN
;
A
#
# COMPACT_ATOMS: atom_id res chain seq x y z
N MET A 1 -5.55 -24.18 -35.07
CA MET A 1 -6.44 -24.91 -35.97
C MET A 1 -7.90 -24.80 -35.60
N LEU A 2 -8.30 -24.88 -34.35
CA LEU A 2 -9.69 -24.74 -33.92
C LEU A 2 -10.26 -23.32 -34.13
N VAL A 3 -9.44 -22.31 -33.93
CA VAL A 3 -9.81 -20.88 -34.11
C VAL A 3 -10.08 -20.55 -35.59
N ILE A 4 -9.30 -21.11 -36.51
CA ILE A 4 -9.49 -20.92 -37.95
C ILE A 4 -10.79 -21.57 -38.43
N ARG A 5 -11.20 -22.70 -37.83
CA ARG A 5 -12.45 -23.39 -38.15
C ARG A 5 -13.70 -22.69 -37.64
N LEU A 6 -13.57 -21.89 -36.59
CA LEU A 6 -14.65 -21.06 -36.06
C LEU A 6 -14.83 -19.76 -36.86
N GLU A 7 -13.76 -19.23 -37.48
CA GLU A 7 -13.85 -18.11 -38.44
C GLU A 7 -14.62 -18.46 -39.69
N ASP A 8 -14.43 -19.70 -40.21
CA ASP A 8 -15.14 -20.17 -41.40
C ASP A 8 -16.65 -20.40 -41.17
N GLN A 9 -17.06 -20.49 -39.89
CA GLN A 9 -18.48 -20.63 -39.55
C GLN A 9 -19.15 -19.30 -39.16
N GLY A 10 -18.48 -18.15 -39.33
CA GLY A 10 -19.05 -16.85 -39.04
C GLY A 10 -19.39 -16.59 -37.59
N VAL A 11 -18.91 -17.40 -36.66
CA VAL A 11 -19.23 -17.32 -35.21
C VAL A 11 -18.32 -16.34 -34.47
N LEU A 12 -17.15 -16.05 -35.05
CA LEU A 12 -16.20 -15.04 -34.54
C LEU A 12 -16.09 -13.89 -35.55
N ASP A 13 -17.23 -13.25 -35.80
CA ASP A 13 -17.24 -12.15 -36.73
C ASP A 13 -16.84 -10.83 -36.04
N THR A 14 -15.78 -10.25 -36.52
CA THR A 14 -15.47 -8.85 -36.60
C THR A 14 -14.80 -8.10 -35.47
N PRO A 15 -14.99 -8.25 -34.17
CA PRO A 15 -14.28 -7.37 -33.25
C PRO A 15 -12.78 -7.67 -33.13
N VAL A 16 -12.40 -8.96 -33.27
CA VAL A 16 -10.98 -9.37 -33.15
C VAL A 16 -10.17 -8.98 -34.39
N ARG A 17 -10.77 -9.08 -35.57
CA ARG A 17 -10.11 -8.69 -36.82
C ARG A 17 -9.93 -7.16 -36.93
N LYS A 18 -10.85 -6.39 -36.40
CA LYS A 18 -10.76 -4.92 -36.41
C LYS A 18 -9.71 -4.38 -35.45
N LEU A 19 -9.43 -5.12 -34.34
CA LEU A 19 -8.41 -4.77 -33.37
C LEU A 19 -6.97 -5.00 -33.87
N VAL A 20 -6.78 -5.87 -34.87
CA VAL A 20 -5.43 -6.26 -35.33
C VAL A 20 -5.01 -5.58 -36.65
N THR A 21 -5.93 -4.90 -37.35
CA THR A 21 -5.66 -4.43 -38.70
C THR A 21 -5.62 -2.92 -38.92
N THR A 22 -5.90 -2.11 -37.92
CA THR A 22 -5.79 -0.66 -38.00
C THR A 22 -4.53 -0.15 -37.33
N SER A 23 -3.64 0.46 -38.10
CA SER A 23 -2.42 1.10 -37.61
C SER A 23 -2.68 2.20 -36.58
N GLU A 24 -3.87 2.74 -36.52
CA GLU A 24 -4.31 3.74 -35.54
C GLU A 24 -4.46 3.14 -34.13
N ASP A 25 -4.94 1.87 -34.00
CA ASP A 25 -5.10 1.19 -32.74
C ASP A 25 -3.73 0.80 -32.13
N LEU A 26 -2.73 0.50 -32.96
CA LEU A 26 -1.36 0.23 -32.50
C LEU A 26 -0.67 1.50 -32.01
N THR A 27 -0.95 2.66 -32.57
CA THR A 27 -0.43 3.95 -32.12
C THR A 27 -1.04 4.31 -30.77
N TYR A 28 -2.35 4.10 -30.59
CA TYR A 28 -3.05 4.34 -29.32
C TYR A 28 -2.54 3.43 -28.21
N LEU A 29 -2.32 2.16 -28.48
CA LEU A 29 -1.74 1.20 -27.50
C LEU A 29 -0.28 1.53 -27.16
N SER A 30 0.50 2.06 -28.13
CA SER A 30 1.88 2.48 -27.85
C SER A 30 1.93 3.75 -27.01
N GLU A 31 1.02 4.70 -27.22
CA GLU A 31 0.90 5.91 -26.40
C GLU A 31 0.42 5.59 -24.98
N LEU A 32 -0.53 4.66 -24.82
CA LEU A 32 -0.94 4.16 -23.50
C LEU A 32 0.21 3.44 -22.78
N GLY A 33 0.97 2.60 -23.50
CA GLY A 33 2.14 1.91 -22.96
C GLY A 33 3.22 2.88 -22.51
N GLN A 34 3.50 3.93 -23.29
CA GLN A 34 4.46 4.97 -22.91
C GLN A 34 3.99 5.83 -21.73
N SER A 35 2.69 6.11 -21.67
CA SER A 35 2.10 6.82 -20.53
C SER A 35 2.16 6.03 -19.22
N TRP A 36 2.07 4.71 -19.31
CA TRP A 36 2.21 3.81 -18.15
C TRP A 36 3.68 3.67 -17.73
N LEU A 37 4.59 3.53 -18.68
CA LEU A 37 6.04 3.47 -18.43
C LEU A 37 6.56 4.77 -17.81
N ASN A 38 6.11 5.92 -18.29
CA ASN A 38 6.50 7.22 -17.72
C ASN A 38 5.93 7.45 -16.31
N LYS A 39 4.78 6.84 -15.97
CA LYS A 39 4.25 6.87 -14.59
C LYS A 39 5.03 5.95 -13.65
N GLU A 40 5.50 4.82 -14.13
CA GLU A 40 6.34 3.92 -13.34
C GLU A 40 7.72 4.52 -13.06
N ASP A 41 8.31 5.23 -14.02
CA ASP A 41 9.60 5.91 -13.83
C ASP A 41 9.51 7.08 -12.83
N GLU A 42 8.41 7.83 -12.78
CA GLU A 42 8.18 8.85 -11.76
C GLU A 42 7.88 8.24 -10.38
N ALA A 43 7.21 7.09 -10.32
CA ALA A 43 6.95 6.38 -9.07
C ALA A 43 8.22 5.74 -8.47
N ILE A 44 9.15 5.27 -9.31
CA ILE A 44 10.41 4.63 -8.88
C ILE A 44 11.40 5.66 -8.30
N LEU A 45 11.38 6.91 -8.77
CA LEU A 45 12.28 7.97 -8.26
C LEU A 45 11.87 8.55 -6.89
N VAL A 46 10.65 8.30 -6.42
CA VAL A 46 10.12 8.82 -5.15
C VAL A 46 10.14 7.79 -4.02
N SER A 47 10.38 6.50 -4.31
CA SER A 47 10.04 5.44 -3.36
C SER A 47 11.18 4.85 -2.52
N SER A 48 12.43 5.28 -2.67
CA SER A 48 13.51 4.56 -1.98
C SER A 48 13.92 5.10 -0.60
N ASP A 49 13.51 6.32 -0.21
CA ASP A 49 14.00 6.90 1.05
C ASP A 49 12.93 7.50 2.00
N VAL A 50 11.64 7.44 1.66
CA VAL A 50 10.63 8.31 2.31
C VAL A 50 9.60 7.55 3.17
N GLY A 51 9.50 6.23 3.03
CA GLY A 51 8.33 5.45 3.48
C GLY A 51 7.94 5.59 4.96
N GLN A 52 8.87 5.51 5.90
CA GLN A 52 8.59 5.59 7.34
C GLN A 52 8.77 7.00 7.91
N ALA A 53 9.64 7.81 7.31
CA ALA A 53 9.90 9.18 7.76
C ALA A 53 8.63 10.07 7.67
N GLU A 54 7.76 9.82 6.72
CA GLU A 54 6.48 10.55 6.58
C GLU A 54 5.54 10.29 7.76
N LEU A 55 5.58 9.11 8.39
CA LEU A 55 4.79 8.81 9.58
C LEU A 55 5.20 9.64 10.80
N LEU A 56 6.44 10.16 10.84
CA LEU A 56 6.92 11.04 11.91
C LEU A 56 6.44 12.49 11.76
N ALA A 57 5.91 12.88 10.60
CA ALA A 57 5.48 14.24 10.30
C ALA A 57 4.06 14.57 10.79
N PHE A 58 3.57 13.91 11.87
CA PHE A 58 2.27 14.23 12.43
C PHE A 58 2.30 15.59 13.18
N ALA A 59 1.24 16.37 13.01
CA ALA A 59 1.08 17.67 13.66
C ALA A 59 0.65 17.55 15.14
N ASN A 60 -0.06 16.47 15.49
CA ASN A 60 -0.56 16.23 16.84
C ASN A 60 -0.75 14.74 17.07
N ALA A 61 -0.64 14.31 18.33
CA ALA A 61 -0.90 12.94 18.77
C ALA A 61 -1.83 12.93 19.98
N GLN A 62 -2.84 12.08 19.94
CA GLN A 62 -3.82 11.90 21.01
C GLN A 62 -3.92 10.43 21.40
N VAL A 63 -3.90 10.14 22.68
CA VAL A 63 -4.13 8.76 23.19
C VAL A 63 -5.54 8.30 22.79
N PHE A 64 -5.63 7.13 22.20
CA PHE A 64 -6.89 6.51 21.84
C PHE A 64 -6.80 4.99 21.94
N LYS A 65 -7.61 4.40 22.82
CA LYS A 65 -7.57 2.96 23.10
C LYS A 65 -6.16 2.51 23.53
N GLU A 66 -5.63 1.52 22.85
CA GLU A 66 -4.33 0.92 23.08
C GLU A 66 -3.22 1.54 22.20
N GLY A 67 -3.51 2.69 21.57
CA GLY A 67 -2.62 3.38 20.67
C GLY A 67 -2.86 4.89 20.65
N PHE A 68 -2.59 5.49 19.51
CA PHE A 68 -2.66 6.93 19.32
C PHE A 68 -3.37 7.29 18.01
N LEU A 69 -4.07 8.41 18.03
CA LEU A 69 -4.51 9.12 16.83
C LEU A 69 -3.44 10.15 16.47
N LEU A 70 -2.84 9.99 15.32
CA LEU A 70 -1.84 10.89 14.76
C LEU A 70 -2.51 11.75 13.71
N GLN A 71 -2.39 13.07 13.81
CA GLN A 71 -3.01 14.03 12.89
C GLN A 71 -2.03 14.40 11.79
N TYR A 72 -2.47 14.26 10.54
CA TYR A 72 -1.71 14.66 9.35
C TYR A 72 -2.47 15.72 8.55
N ASP A 73 -1.76 16.73 8.09
CA ASP A 73 -2.31 17.83 7.28
C ASP A 73 -2.37 17.48 5.79
N ILE A 74 -1.58 16.49 5.36
CA ILE A 74 -1.53 15.98 4.00
C ILE A 74 -1.74 14.46 3.98
N GLY A 75 -2.16 13.95 2.84
CA GLY A 75 -2.22 12.50 2.63
C GLY A 75 -0.83 11.89 2.49
N LEU A 76 -0.67 10.66 2.97
CA LEU A 76 0.58 9.92 2.91
C LEU A 76 0.35 8.44 2.58
N PRO A 77 1.27 7.82 1.84
CA PRO A 77 1.34 6.37 1.73
C PRO A 77 1.89 5.77 3.03
N ILE A 78 1.38 4.61 3.40
CA ILE A 78 1.85 3.86 4.56
C ILE A 78 2.61 2.63 4.06
N TYR A 79 3.85 2.49 4.48
CA TYR A 79 4.72 1.38 4.10
C TYR A 79 5.01 0.47 5.29
N ALA A 80 5.35 -0.79 5.02
CA ALA A 80 5.81 -1.72 6.04
C ALA A 80 7.19 -1.29 6.57
N GLY A 81 7.36 -1.24 7.89
CA GLY A 81 8.62 -0.85 8.51
C GLY A 81 9.69 -1.94 8.45
N GLN A 82 9.28 -3.19 8.38
CA GLN A 82 10.15 -4.38 8.37
C GLN A 82 9.46 -5.51 7.61
N ASN A 83 10.16 -6.63 7.46
CA ASN A 83 9.54 -7.85 6.97
C ASN A 83 8.56 -8.41 8.01
N GLY A 84 7.44 -8.94 7.53
CA GLY A 84 6.43 -9.45 8.44
C GLY A 84 5.26 -10.15 7.75
N LEU A 85 4.25 -10.46 8.54
CA LEU A 85 3.03 -11.12 8.11
C LEU A 85 1.82 -10.23 8.42
N VAL A 86 0.97 -10.00 7.43
CA VAL A 86 -0.32 -9.35 7.62
C VAL A 86 -1.26 -10.33 8.32
N VAL A 87 -1.61 -10.04 9.56
CA VAL A 87 -2.47 -10.91 10.38
C VAL A 87 -3.94 -10.50 10.34
N PHE A 88 -4.22 -9.25 9.98
CA PHE A 88 -5.59 -8.75 9.85
C PHE A 88 -5.66 -7.64 8.82
N THR A 89 -6.71 -7.66 7.99
CA THR A 89 -7.18 -6.54 7.18
C THR A 89 -8.69 -6.50 7.22
N GLY A 90 -9.26 -5.33 7.45
CA GLY A 90 -10.72 -5.22 7.51
C GLY A 90 -11.19 -3.91 8.10
N HIS A 91 -12.49 -3.85 8.39
CA HIS A 91 -13.12 -2.69 9.01
C HIS A 91 -13.45 -3.00 10.48
N THR A 92 -12.93 -2.19 11.39
CA THR A 92 -13.27 -2.28 12.82
C THR A 92 -14.22 -1.16 13.21
N LYS A 93 -14.94 -1.36 14.29
CA LYS A 93 -15.91 -0.37 14.80
C LYS A 93 -15.25 0.96 15.21
N TYR A 94 -14.03 0.91 15.74
CA TYR A 94 -13.38 2.08 16.36
C TYR A 94 -12.26 2.68 15.53
N THR A 95 -11.59 1.86 14.73
CA THR A 95 -10.41 2.26 13.95
C THR A 95 -10.63 2.16 12.43
N GLY A 96 -11.90 2.03 12.01
CA GLY A 96 -12.26 2.02 10.58
C GLY A 96 -11.52 0.95 9.78
N LYS A 97 -11.09 1.26 8.57
CA LYS A 97 -10.24 0.37 7.77
C LYS A 97 -8.90 0.21 8.47
N THR A 98 -8.60 -1.01 8.86
CA THR A 98 -7.44 -1.35 9.70
C THR A 98 -6.66 -2.49 9.07
N MET A 99 -5.34 -2.37 9.13
CA MET A 99 -4.39 -3.44 8.85
C MET A 99 -3.52 -3.69 10.08
N THR A 100 -3.32 -4.95 10.42
CA THR A 100 -2.42 -5.35 11.49
C THR A 100 -1.34 -6.27 10.93
N ILE A 101 -0.09 -5.95 11.22
CA ILE A 101 1.09 -6.68 10.76
C ILE A 101 1.90 -7.12 11.97
N THR A 102 2.28 -8.39 12.01
CA THR A 102 3.29 -8.88 12.95
C THR A 102 4.61 -8.96 12.21
N TYR A 103 5.58 -8.19 12.66
CA TYR A 103 6.92 -8.12 12.10
C TYR A 103 7.85 -9.22 12.63
N ASP A 104 8.95 -9.48 11.94
CA ASP A 104 9.88 -10.56 12.26
C ASP A 104 10.57 -10.39 13.63
N ASP A 105 10.66 -9.16 14.11
CA ASP A 105 11.18 -8.84 15.46
C ASP A 105 10.18 -9.14 16.61
N GLY A 106 8.99 -9.65 16.26
CA GLY A 106 7.91 -9.93 17.19
C GLY A 106 7.04 -8.73 17.57
N THR A 107 7.25 -7.59 16.93
CA THR A 107 6.40 -6.40 17.10
C THR A 107 5.13 -6.52 16.27
N THR A 108 3.98 -6.21 16.85
CA THR A 108 2.70 -6.16 16.14
C THR A 108 2.23 -4.71 16.03
N VAL A 109 2.00 -4.26 14.83
CA VAL A 109 1.57 -2.89 14.52
C VAL A 109 0.21 -2.88 13.87
N SER A 110 -0.70 -2.07 14.40
CA SER A 110 -2.04 -1.83 13.83
C SER A 110 -2.13 -0.41 13.28
N TYR A 111 -2.40 -0.32 12.00
CA TYR A 111 -2.67 0.93 11.28
C TYR A 111 -4.17 1.01 11.02
N GLY A 112 -4.85 2.00 11.58
CA GLY A 112 -6.29 2.17 11.42
C GLY A 112 -6.67 3.53 10.84
N MET A 113 -7.94 3.69 10.50
CA MET A 113 -8.47 4.86 9.80
C MET A 113 -7.83 5.08 8.41
N LEU A 114 -7.38 4.00 7.80
CA LEU A 114 -6.85 4.02 6.43
C LEU A 114 -7.96 4.30 5.41
N ASP A 115 -7.62 4.97 4.32
CA ASP A 115 -8.55 5.22 3.22
C ASP A 115 -8.53 4.07 2.22
N SER A 116 -7.37 3.44 2.02
CA SER A 116 -7.25 2.21 1.24
C SER A 116 -6.29 1.20 1.88
N LEU A 117 -6.49 -0.07 1.56
CA LEU A 117 -5.67 -1.21 1.99
C LEU A 117 -5.03 -1.82 0.74
N ALA A 118 -3.70 -2.00 0.75
CA ALA A 118 -2.94 -2.53 -0.38
C ALA A 118 -2.60 -4.02 -0.24
N GLN A 119 -2.75 -4.59 0.96
CA GLN A 119 -2.39 -5.99 1.24
C GLN A 119 -3.59 -6.79 1.73
N LEU A 120 -3.58 -8.09 1.46
CA LEU A 120 -4.57 -9.03 1.95
C LEU A 120 -4.12 -9.70 3.26
N PRO A 121 -5.06 -10.19 4.08
CA PRO A 121 -4.70 -10.95 5.28
C PRO A 121 -3.92 -12.21 4.91
N TYR A 122 -3.00 -12.60 5.78
CA TYR A 122 -2.13 -13.77 5.64
C TYR A 122 -1.13 -13.70 4.46
N THR A 123 -0.84 -12.50 3.96
CA THR A 123 0.27 -12.25 3.03
C THR A 123 1.51 -11.77 3.77
N THR A 124 2.66 -12.16 3.28
CA THR A 124 3.95 -11.61 3.77
C THR A 124 4.19 -10.25 3.13
N VAL A 125 4.77 -9.35 3.88
CA VAL A 125 5.26 -8.04 3.43
C VAL A 125 6.76 -7.94 3.68
N GLN A 126 7.43 -7.22 2.81
CA GLN A 126 8.83 -6.84 3.01
C GLN A 126 8.91 -5.40 3.50
N ALA A 127 10.04 -5.02 4.07
CA ALA A 127 10.31 -3.63 4.39
C ALA A 127 10.09 -2.75 3.15
N ASN A 128 9.44 -1.61 3.33
CA ASN A 128 9.06 -0.66 2.28
C ASN A 128 7.94 -1.13 1.31
N ASP A 129 7.30 -2.27 1.54
CA ASP A 129 6.08 -2.61 0.79
C ASP A 129 4.93 -1.66 1.17
N LEU A 130 4.21 -1.19 0.15
CA LEU A 130 3.01 -0.37 0.37
C LEU A 130 1.92 -1.20 1.06
N ILE A 131 1.45 -0.76 2.22
CA ILE A 131 0.38 -1.41 2.98
C ILE A 131 -0.96 -0.69 2.89
N GLY A 132 -0.96 0.60 2.62
CA GLY A 132 -2.17 1.38 2.44
C GLY A 132 -1.91 2.85 2.21
N MET A 133 -3.01 3.60 2.09
CA MET A 133 -2.99 5.05 1.93
C MET A 133 -3.81 5.71 3.03
N LYS A 134 -3.34 6.86 3.49
CA LYS A 134 -4.08 7.76 4.36
C LYS A 134 -4.22 9.12 3.68
N GLU A 135 -5.44 9.61 3.55
CA GLU A 135 -5.69 11.00 3.20
C GLU A 135 -5.43 11.92 4.42
N ALA A 136 -5.44 13.23 4.21
CA ALA A 136 -5.33 14.18 5.32
C ALA A 136 -6.35 13.86 6.42
N GLY A 137 -5.94 13.92 7.68
CA GLY A 137 -6.78 13.57 8.82
C GLY A 137 -6.09 12.70 9.84
N GLN A 138 -6.85 11.90 10.58
CA GLN A 138 -6.34 11.08 11.68
C GLN A 138 -6.00 9.67 11.21
N LEU A 139 -4.81 9.22 11.56
CA LEU A 139 -4.35 7.82 11.45
C LEU A 139 -4.32 7.23 12.86
N TYR A 140 -4.92 6.06 13.04
CA TYR A 140 -4.72 5.27 14.26
C TYR A 140 -3.45 4.44 14.13
N LEU A 141 -2.58 4.52 15.13
CA LEU A 141 -1.37 3.70 15.23
C LEU A 141 -1.26 3.08 16.61
N SER A 142 -1.11 1.77 16.67
CA SER A 142 -0.83 1.02 17.88
C SER A 142 0.32 0.06 17.64
N ILE A 143 1.28 0.02 18.54
CA ILE A 143 2.40 -0.89 18.50
C ILE A 143 2.42 -1.70 19.78
N GLU A 144 2.50 -3.02 19.65
CA GLU A 144 2.56 -3.98 20.75
C GLU A 144 3.76 -4.90 20.57
N LYS A 145 4.47 -5.16 21.68
CA LYS A 145 5.50 -6.19 21.73
C LYS A 145 5.33 -7.00 23.01
N GLY A 146 5.09 -8.31 22.85
CA GLY A 146 4.95 -9.24 23.97
C GLY A 146 3.86 -8.87 24.99
N LYS A 147 2.69 -8.39 24.61
CA LYS A 147 1.57 -7.93 25.45
C LYS A 147 1.74 -6.53 26.07
N THR A 148 2.75 -5.78 25.68
CA THR A 148 2.97 -4.42 26.14
C THR A 148 2.75 -3.46 24.99
N HIS A 149 1.82 -2.51 25.15
CA HIS A 149 1.59 -1.45 24.19
C HIS A 149 2.63 -0.34 24.38
N TYR A 150 3.12 0.17 23.25
CA TYR A 150 4.11 1.25 23.25
C TYR A 150 3.45 2.59 23.61
N ASN A 151 4.14 3.39 24.40
CA ASN A 151 3.81 4.80 24.57
C ASN A 151 4.28 5.62 23.34
N LEU A 152 3.91 6.90 23.27
CA LEU A 152 4.23 7.75 22.11
C LEU A 152 5.74 7.86 21.87
N GLU A 153 6.55 7.98 22.90
CA GLU A 153 8.00 8.07 22.78
C GLU A 153 8.60 6.79 22.18
N GLN A 154 8.13 5.63 22.63
CA GLN A 154 8.54 4.33 22.10
C GLN A 154 8.08 4.14 20.64
N ILE A 155 6.90 4.65 20.27
CA ILE A 155 6.41 4.64 18.87
C ILE A 155 7.33 5.49 18.00
N VAL A 156 7.68 6.69 18.41
CA VAL A 156 8.59 7.56 17.69
C VAL A 156 9.95 6.88 17.51
N GLN A 157 10.51 6.32 18.57
CA GLN A 157 11.79 5.60 18.51
C GLN A 157 11.73 4.39 17.56
N TRP A 158 10.60 3.66 17.56
CA TRP A 158 10.43 2.52 16.65
C TRP A 158 10.36 2.98 15.19
N LEU A 159 9.61 4.04 14.89
CA LEU A 159 9.54 4.62 13.55
C LEU A 159 10.90 5.13 13.08
N GLU A 160 11.66 5.78 13.95
CA GLU A 160 13.03 6.23 13.64
C GLU A 160 13.98 5.06 13.36
N SER A 161 13.90 3.99 14.14
CA SER A 161 14.76 2.81 13.96
C SER A 161 14.50 2.09 12.64
N THR A 162 13.24 2.01 12.21
CA THR A 162 12.86 1.38 10.94
C THR A 162 13.22 2.22 9.72
N THR A 163 13.50 3.50 9.89
CA THR A 163 13.96 4.39 8.82
C THR A 163 15.48 4.29 8.60
N THR A 164 16.24 3.82 9.60
CA THR A 164 17.72 3.88 9.61
C THR A 164 18.40 2.58 9.16
N ASP A 165 17.68 1.47 9.02
CA ASP A 165 18.25 0.14 8.73
C ASP A 165 18.64 -0.08 7.26
N GLU A 166 18.86 0.99 6.47
CA GLU A 166 19.44 0.92 5.14
C GLU A 166 20.91 1.39 5.15
N ASN A 167 21.80 0.51 5.66
CA ASN A 167 23.25 0.67 5.42
C ASN A 167 23.94 -0.67 5.22
#